data_f74e73684abb5fbde7206e3312757d70
#
_entry.id   f74e73684abb5fbde7206e3312757d70
#
_cell.length_a   1.000
_cell.length_b   1.000
_cell.length_c   1.000
_cell.angle_alpha   90.00
_cell.angle_beta   90.00
_cell.angle_gamma   90.00
#
_symmetry.space_group_name_H-M   'P 1'
#
loop_
_entity.id
_entity.type
_entity.pdbx_description
1 polymer ?
#
loop_
_entity_poly.entity_id
_entity_poly.type
_entity_poly.pdbx_seq_one_letter_code
_entity_poly.pdbx_strand_id
1 'polypeptide(L)'
;PRRYTESSIVKKMKNAGIGRPSTYVSTVLKLSDRKYITNDSGSLSPTENGMLLWTEVAPIYNDQESEIELFSSEFTADMEKQLDSVEEGIVTGSDMWLRFSSPFKEAHEKAIEIKSRKPTPRQKYSIENQISSMEESEKNNILNGRSISEISGKEASEIIERLKEMAKEGK
;
A
#
# COMPACT_ATOMS: atom_id res chain seq x y z
N PRO A 1 6.69 21.68 10.48
CA PRO A 1 6.15 22.14 9.18
C PRO A 1 4.63 22.24 9.27
N ARG A 2 4.05 23.22 8.59
CA ARG A 2 2.59 23.35 8.52
C ARG A 2 2.01 22.21 7.67
N ARG A 3 0.82 21.75 8.03
CA ARG A 3 0.06 20.78 7.22
C ARG A 3 -0.34 21.39 5.88
N TYR A 4 -0.50 20.57 4.87
CA TYR A 4 -1.04 21.03 3.60
C TYR A 4 -2.55 21.33 3.73
N THR A 5 -2.99 22.31 2.96
CA THR A 5 -4.40 22.51 2.61
C THR A 5 -4.63 21.95 1.21
N GLU A 6 -5.88 21.78 0.79
CA GLU A 6 -6.21 21.33 -0.58
C GLU A 6 -5.56 22.23 -1.64
N SER A 7 -5.60 23.54 -1.47
CA SER A 7 -4.97 24.46 -2.41
C SER A 7 -3.44 24.36 -2.42
N SER A 8 -2.82 24.19 -1.25
CA SER A 8 -1.36 24.10 -1.17
C SER A 8 -0.81 22.76 -1.68
N ILE A 9 -1.55 21.65 -1.53
CA ILE A 9 -1.15 20.37 -2.09
C ILE A 9 -1.30 20.37 -3.61
N VAL A 10 -2.37 20.96 -4.15
CA VAL A 10 -2.53 21.14 -5.61
C VAL A 10 -1.40 21.98 -6.18
N LYS A 11 -1.00 23.07 -5.50
CA LYS A 11 0.18 23.86 -5.91
C LYS A 11 1.45 23.02 -5.91
N LYS A 12 1.63 22.17 -4.89
CA LYS A 12 2.79 21.27 -4.82
C LYS A 12 2.77 20.23 -5.95
N MET A 13 1.63 19.62 -6.25
CA MET A 13 1.45 18.70 -7.37
C MET A 13 1.82 19.37 -8.70
N LYS A 14 1.27 20.56 -8.95
CA LYS A 14 1.59 21.35 -10.15
C LYS A 14 3.10 21.61 -10.29
N ASN A 15 3.75 22.02 -9.22
CA ASN A 15 5.19 22.32 -9.24
C ASN A 15 6.05 21.06 -9.44
N ALA A 16 5.55 19.89 -9.03
CA ALA A 16 6.20 18.60 -9.24
C ALA A 16 5.85 17.95 -10.59
N GLY A 17 4.99 18.57 -11.42
CA GLY A 17 4.57 18.00 -12.71
C GLY A 17 3.60 16.80 -12.57
N ILE A 18 2.94 16.67 -11.41
CA ILE A 18 2.02 15.58 -11.11
C ILE A 18 0.59 16.01 -11.42
N GLY A 19 -0.08 15.28 -12.31
CA GLY A 19 -1.46 15.55 -12.72
C GLY A 19 -1.61 16.70 -13.70
N ARG A 20 -2.85 17.03 -14.01
CA ARG A 20 -3.25 18.09 -14.96
C ARG A 20 -4.34 18.94 -14.32
N PRO A 21 -4.60 20.15 -14.86
CA PRO A 21 -5.66 21.03 -14.31
C PRO A 21 -7.00 20.33 -14.09
N SER A 22 -7.39 19.45 -15.00
CA SER A 22 -8.63 18.67 -14.94
C SER A 22 -8.61 17.57 -13.86
N THR A 23 -7.44 17.12 -13.39
CA THR A 23 -7.31 15.99 -12.47
C THR A 23 -6.92 16.37 -11.05
N TYR A 24 -6.40 17.58 -10.79
CA TYR A 24 -5.92 17.96 -9.45
C TYR A 24 -6.96 17.77 -8.35
N VAL A 25 -8.14 18.35 -8.54
CA VAL A 25 -9.21 18.31 -7.52
C VAL A 25 -9.69 16.87 -7.33
N SER A 26 -9.94 16.14 -8.43
CA SER A 26 -10.40 14.75 -8.35
C SER A 26 -9.37 13.82 -7.70
N THR A 27 -8.07 14.10 -7.84
CA THR A 27 -7.00 13.32 -7.17
C THR A 27 -7.05 13.53 -5.66
N VAL A 28 -7.17 14.77 -5.19
CA VAL A 28 -7.27 15.07 -3.74
C VAL A 28 -8.55 14.45 -3.16
N LEU A 29 -9.70 14.57 -3.86
CA LEU A 29 -10.94 13.93 -3.43
C LEU A 29 -10.81 12.42 -3.32
N LYS A 30 -10.20 11.75 -4.30
CA LYS A 30 -9.95 10.30 -4.25
C LYS A 30 -9.11 9.87 -3.05
N LEU A 31 -8.15 10.69 -2.61
CA LEU A 31 -7.38 10.38 -1.40
C LEU A 31 -8.27 10.40 -0.14
N SER A 32 -9.21 11.34 -0.06
CA SER A 32 -10.19 11.42 1.03
C SER A 32 -11.21 10.29 0.96
N ASP A 33 -11.78 10.01 -0.22
CA ASP A 33 -12.76 8.94 -0.43
C ASP A 33 -12.18 7.56 -0.08
N ARG A 34 -10.90 7.34 -0.41
CA ARG A 34 -10.17 6.11 -0.06
C ARG A 34 -9.67 6.10 1.38
N LYS A 35 -9.98 7.14 2.15
CA LYS A 35 -9.56 7.27 3.56
C LYS A 35 -8.03 7.18 3.75
N TYR A 36 -7.27 7.75 2.83
CA TYR A 36 -5.83 7.92 2.99
C TYR A 36 -5.48 9.23 3.70
N ILE A 37 -6.35 10.23 3.57
CA ILE A 37 -6.24 11.52 4.25
C ILE A 37 -7.58 11.94 4.86
N THR A 38 -7.53 12.78 5.89
CA THR A 38 -8.66 13.54 6.42
C THR A 38 -8.43 15.03 6.19
N ASN A 39 -9.51 15.79 6.12
CA ASN A 39 -9.48 17.25 6.07
C ASN A 39 -10.11 17.79 7.35
N ASP A 40 -9.28 18.27 8.28
CA ASP A 40 -9.70 18.84 9.54
C ASP A 40 -9.55 20.36 9.48
N SER A 41 -10.67 21.06 9.37
CA SER A 41 -10.71 22.54 9.32
C SER A 41 -9.78 23.14 8.26
N GLY A 42 -9.71 22.50 7.08
CA GLY A 42 -8.88 22.94 5.96
C GLY A 42 -7.44 22.41 5.98
N SER A 43 -7.05 21.64 6.99
CA SER A 43 -5.74 21.01 7.11
C SER A 43 -5.81 19.52 6.77
N LEU A 44 -4.99 19.09 5.81
CA LEU A 44 -4.91 17.68 5.40
C LEU A 44 -3.98 16.90 6.34
N SER A 45 -4.47 15.80 6.86
CA SER A 45 -3.70 14.88 7.69
C SER A 45 -3.77 13.46 7.14
N PRO A 46 -2.67 12.70 7.15
CA PRO A 46 -2.74 11.28 6.78
C PRO A 46 -3.53 10.51 7.83
N THR A 47 -4.32 9.56 7.38
CA THR A 47 -4.97 8.56 8.24
C THR A 47 -4.01 7.42 8.54
N GLU A 48 -4.44 6.49 9.41
CA GLU A 48 -3.71 5.24 9.64
C GLU A 48 -3.51 4.45 8.33
N ASN A 49 -4.53 4.35 7.48
CA ASN A 49 -4.41 3.71 6.17
C ASN A 49 -3.42 4.44 5.25
N GLY A 50 -3.41 5.77 5.26
CA GLY A 50 -2.45 6.56 4.49
C GLY A 50 -1.03 6.38 4.98
N MET A 51 -0.83 6.33 6.29
CA MET A 51 0.47 6.03 6.89
C MET A 51 0.92 4.61 6.54
N LEU A 52 0.05 3.61 6.68
CA LEU A 52 0.36 2.21 6.33
C LEU A 52 0.79 2.08 4.86
N LEU A 53 0.07 2.74 3.95
CA LEU A 53 0.43 2.76 2.53
C LEU A 53 1.86 3.30 2.33
N TRP A 54 2.20 4.39 3.00
CA TRP A 54 3.50 5.04 2.85
C TRP A 54 4.64 4.28 3.53
N THR A 55 4.42 3.75 4.75
CA THR A 55 5.47 3.11 5.55
C THR A 55 5.69 1.64 5.22
N GLU A 56 4.65 0.93 4.76
CA GLU A 56 4.70 -0.52 4.54
C GLU A 56 4.65 -0.91 3.06
N VAL A 57 3.87 -0.19 2.24
CA VAL A 57 3.66 -0.57 0.84
C VAL A 57 4.63 0.16 -0.08
N ALA A 58 4.76 1.48 0.06
CA ALA A 58 5.61 2.27 -0.82
C ALA A 58 7.08 1.79 -0.85
N PRO A 59 7.74 1.41 0.28
CA PRO A 59 9.11 0.91 0.24
C PRO A 59 9.28 -0.37 -0.56
N ILE A 60 8.24 -1.21 -0.67
CA ILE A 60 8.31 -2.46 -1.43
C ILE A 60 8.42 -2.18 -2.94
N TYR A 61 7.73 -1.13 -3.42
CA TYR A 61 7.74 -0.73 -4.84
C TYR A 61 8.81 0.31 -5.18
N ASN A 62 9.44 0.91 -4.17
CA ASN A 62 10.55 1.86 -4.32
C ASN A 62 11.87 1.24 -3.83
N ASP A 63 12.03 -0.06 -3.99
CA ASP A 63 13.28 -0.74 -3.64
C ASP A 63 14.40 -0.29 -4.59
N GLN A 64 15.62 -0.14 -4.05
CA GLN A 64 16.81 0.28 -4.80
C GLN A 64 17.18 -0.68 -5.95
N GLU A 65 16.70 -1.92 -5.88
CA GLU A 65 16.86 -2.91 -6.95
C GLU A 65 15.74 -2.86 -8.01
N SER A 66 14.69 -2.06 -7.78
CA SER A 66 13.60 -1.89 -8.72
C SER A 66 13.98 -0.88 -9.80
N GLU A 67 13.69 -1.21 -11.06
CA GLU A 67 13.84 -0.28 -12.19
C GLU A 67 12.83 0.88 -12.15
N ILE A 68 11.80 0.78 -11.31
CA ILE A 68 10.76 1.80 -11.12
C ILE A 68 10.62 2.18 -9.65
N GLU A 69 10.52 3.47 -9.39
CA GLU A 69 10.12 4.03 -8.10
C GLU A 69 8.66 4.47 -8.13
N LEU A 70 7.75 3.51 -8.12
CA LEU A 70 6.31 3.72 -8.36
C LEU A 70 5.68 4.81 -7.47
N PHE A 71 6.16 4.93 -6.23
CA PHE A 71 5.68 5.91 -5.25
C PHE A 71 6.58 7.16 -5.17
N SER A 72 7.25 7.52 -6.27
CA SER A 72 7.99 8.78 -6.37
C SER A 72 7.21 9.85 -7.12
N SER A 73 7.52 11.10 -6.85
CA SER A 73 6.98 12.24 -7.61
C SER A 73 7.56 12.29 -9.02
N GLU A 74 8.80 11.89 -9.16
CA GLU A 74 9.57 11.86 -10.39
C GLU A 74 8.99 10.85 -11.38
N PHE A 75 8.69 9.64 -10.91
CA PHE A 75 8.03 8.60 -11.70
C PHE A 75 6.66 9.08 -12.22
N THR A 76 5.85 9.67 -11.33
CA THR A 76 4.53 10.17 -11.71
C THR A 76 4.62 11.30 -12.73
N ALA A 77 5.56 12.24 -12.55
CA ALA A 77 5.77 13.34 -13.49
C ALA A 77 6.28 12.85 -14.86
N ASP A 78 7.14 11.82 -14.88
CA ASP A 78 7.61 11.21 -16.11
C ASP A 78 6.49 10.48 -16.85
N MET A 79 5.67 9.73 -16.11
CA MET A 79 4.49 9.07 -16.67
C MET A 79 3.52 10.06 -17.33
N GLU A 80 3.29 11.22 -16.70
CA GLU A 80 2.47 12.29 -17.27
C GLU A 80 3.06 12.84 -18.59
N LYS A 81 4.40 13.00 -18.68
CA LYS A 81 5.06 13.42 -19.94
C LYS A 81 4.97 12.36 -21.02
N GLN A 82 5.09 11.08 -20.65
CA GLN A 82 4.94 9.98 -21.60
C GLN A 82 3.52 9.93 -22.15
N LEU A 83 2.50 10.18 -21.32
CA LEU A 83 1.11 10.29 -21.78
C LEU A 83 0.91 11.46 -22.76
N ASP A 84 1.52 12.63 -22.49
CA ASP A 84 1.50 13.76 -23.43
C ASP A 84 2.14 13.36 -24.77
N SER A 85 3.26 12.62 -24.75
CA SER A 85 3.92 12.12 -25.97
C SER A 85 3.06 11.13 -26.76
N VAL A 86 2.21 10.35 -26.08
CA VAL A 86 1.23 9.48 -26.75
C VAL A 86 0.10 10.32 -27.37
N GLU A 87 -0.38 11.36 -26.67
CA GLU A 87 -1.41 12.27 -27.22
C GLU A 87 -0.91 13.02 -28.46
N GLU A 88 0.36 13.44 -28.46
CA GLU A 88 1.02 14.09 -29.57
C GLU A 88 1.40 13.12 -30.74
N GLY A 89 1.20 11.82 -30.56
CA GLY A 89 1.52 10.79 -31.55
C GLY A 89 3.02 10.53 -31.74
N ILE A 90 3.87 10.98 -30.81
CA ILE A 90 5.33 10.78 -30.83
C ILE A 90 5.66 9.33 -30.42
N VAL A 91 4.91 8.77 -29.47
CA VAL A 91 5.07 7.40 -28.96
C VAL A 91 3.73 6.69 -29.07
N THR A 92 3.74 5.38 -29.37
CA THR A 92 2.49 4.61 -29.34
C THR A 92 2.10 4.24 -27.90
N GLY A 93 0.79 4.15 -27.63
CA GLY A 93 0.32 3.68 -26.32
C GLY A 93 0.81 2.25 -25.99
N SER A 94 1.01 1.41 -27.02
CA SER A 94 1.55 0.06 -26.86
C SER A 94 3.01 0.08 -26.39
N ASP A 95 3.84 0.95 -26.97
CA ASP A 95 5.25 1.07 -26.56
C ASP A 95 5.37 1.61 -25.13
N MET A 96 4.56 2.61 -24.78
CA MET A 96 4.50 3.13 -23.43
C MET A 96 4.06 2.04 -22.43
N TRP A 97 3.03 1.27 -22.78
CA TRP A 97 2.56 0.16 -21.94
C TRP A 97 3.63 -0.90 -21.72
N LEU A 98 4.35 -1.31 -22.75
CA LEU A 98 5.42 -2.31 -22.64
C LEU A 98 6.55 -1.82 -21.74
N ARG A 99 6.96 -0.56 -21.86
CA ARG A 99 7.99 0.05 -21.00
C ARG A 99 7.59 0.09 -19.53
N PHE A 100 6.31 0.34 -19.25
CA PHE A 100 5.79 0.38 -17.87
C PHE A 100 5.54 -1.04 -17.33
N SER A 101 4.89 -1.91 -18.11
CA SER A 101 4.35 -3.17 -17.61
C SER A 101 5.43 -4.18 -17.21
N SER A 102 6.58 -4.21 -17.91
CA SER A 102 7.67 -5.14 -17.58
C SER A 102 8.26 -4.87 -16.20
N PRO A 103 8.84 -3.68 -15.91
CA PRO A 103 9.41 -3.40 -14.60
C PRO A 103 8.35 -3.37 -13.49
N PHE A 104 7.11 -2.96 -13.79
CA PHE A 104 6.01 -3.05 -12.84
C PHE A 104 5.71 -4.50 -12.44
N LYS A 105 5.68 -5.42 -13.41
CA LYS A 105 5.42 -6.83 -13.15
C LYS A 105 6.48 -7.42 -12.22
N GLU A 106 7.75 -7.15 -12.45
CA GLU A 106 8.86 -7.59 -11.60
C GLU A 106 8.74 -7.03 -10.17
N ALA A 107 8.50 -5.72 -10.03
CA ALA A 107 8.29 -5.10 -8.74
C ALA A 107 7.06 -5.69 -8.02
N HIS A 108 5.99 -5.99 -8.76
CA HIS A 108 4.77 -6.57 -8.20
C HIS A 108 4.95 -8.02 -7.76
N GLU A 109 5.69 -8.83 -8.49
CA GLU A 109 6.04 -10.20 -8.10
C GLU A 109 6.88 -10.21 -6.82
N LYS A 110 7.89 -9.33 -6.70
CA LYS A 110 8.65 -9.12 -5.46
C LYS A 110 7.72 -8.67 -4.31
N ALA A 111 6.80 -7.76 -4.57
CA ALA A 111 5.85 -7.28 -3.56
C ALA A 111 4.93 -8.39 -3.04
N ILE A 112 4.44 -9.26 -3.93
CA ILE A 112 3.64 -10.44 -3.55
C ILE A 112 4.47 -11.39 -2.68
N GLU A 113 5.71 -11.65 -3.05
CA GLU A 113 6.61 -12.51 -2.28
C GLU A 113 6.87 -11.95 -0.88
N ILE A 114 7.18 -10.65 -0.75
CA ILE A 114 7.38 -9.98 0.53
C ILE A 114 6.10 -10.02 1.38
N LYS A 115 4.94 -9.77 0.78
CA LYS A 115 3.65 -9.86 1.44
C LYS A 115 3.38 -11.28 1.96
N SER A 116 3.79 -12.31 1.22
CA SER A 116 3.63 -13.70 1.65
C SER A 116 4.58 -14.08 2.80
N ARG A 117 5.70 -13.37 2.95
CA ARG A 117 6.69 -13.61 4.01
C ARG A 117 6.27 -13.06 5.38
N LYS A 118 5.41 -12.04 5.43
CA LYS A 118 4.96 -11.41 6.69
C LYS A 118 3.45 -11.38 6.80
N PRO A 119 2.89 -11.60 7.99
CA PRO A 119 1.45 -11.49 8.19
C PRO A 119 0.99 -10.04 8.04
N THR A 120 -0.16 -9.84 7.40
CA THR A 120 -0.79 -8.52 7.27
C THR A 120 -1.24 -8.00 8.64
N PRO A 121 -1.39 -6.68 8.84
CA PRO A 121 -1.95 -6.12 10.07
C PRO A 121 -3.30 -6.73 10.45
N ARG A 122 -4.16 -7.00 9.46
CA ARG A 122 -5.45 -7.66 9.68
C ARG A 122 -5.31 -9.10 10.17
N GLN A 123 -4.35 -9.85 9.65
CA GLN A 123 -4.05 -11.21 10.12
C GLN A 123 -3.49 -11.18 11.54
N LYS A 124 -2.55 -10.28 11.84
CA LYS A 124 -2.01 -10.09 13.19
C LYS A 124 -3.12 -9.81 14.18
N TYR A 125 -3.94 -8.79 13.92
CA TYR A 125 -5.08 -8.44 14.77
C TYR A 125 -6.07 -9.61 14.94
N SER A 126 -6.36 -10.34 13.86
CA SER A 126 -7.28 -11.49 13.92
C SER A 126 -6.72 -12.61 14.81
N ILE A 127 -5.43 -12.90 14.73
CA ILE A 127 -4.77 -13.90 15.57
C ILE A 127 -4.75 -13.41 17.02
N GLU A 128 -4.24 -12.20 17.29
CA GLU A 128 -4.16 -11.60 18.61
C GLU A 128 -5.50 -11.63 19.34
N ASN A 129 -6.57 -11.24 18.65
CA ASN A 129 -7.91 -11.19 19.23
C ASN A 129 -8.45 -12.58 19.56
N GLN A 130 -8.15 -13.59 18.73
CA GLN A 130 -8.63 -14.95 18.97
C GLN A 130 -7.83 -15.69 20.04
N ILE A 131 -6.52 -15.42 20.16
CA ILE A 131 -5.70 -16.05 21.20
C ILE A 131 -5.68 -15.29 22.52
N SER A 132 -6.24 -14.06 22.58
CA SER A 132 -6.18 -13.19 23.78
C SER A 132 -6.71 -13.83 25.05
N SER A 133 -7.74 -14.69 24.94
CA SER A 133 -8.38 -15.40 26.05
C SER A 133 -7.81 -16.79 26.33
N MET A 134 -6.81 -17.24 25.56
CA MET A 134 -6.20 -18.56 25.69
C MET A 134 -5.06 -18.55 26.72
N GLU A 135 -4.75 -19.72 27.30
CA GLU A 135 -3.60 -19.88 28.16
C GLU A 135 -2.28 -19.78 27.37
N GLU A 136 -1.21 -19.39 28.06
CA GLU A 136 0.11 -19.18 27.43
C GLU A 136 0.67 -20.44 26.79
N SER A 137 0.39 -21.61 27.36
CA SER A 137 0.72 -22.93 26.80
C SER A 137 0.04 -23.20 25.45
N GLU A 138 -1.23 -22.80 25.32
CA GLU A 138 -2.02 -22.95 24.09
C GLU A 138 -1.53 -21.98 23.01
N LYS A 139 -1.26 -20.71 23.39
CA LYS A 139 -0.68 -19.72 22.48
C LYS A 139 0.65 -20.20 21.90
N ASN A 140 1.53 -20.71 22.78
CA ASN A 140 2.81 -21.26 22.36
C ASN A 140 2.68 -22.45 21.41
N ASN A 141 1.68 -23.32 21.62
CA ASN A 141 1.42 -24.43 20.72
C ASN A 141 0.91 -23.96 19.36
N ILE A 142 0.00 -22.97 19.32
CA ILE A 142 -0.56 -22.41 18.08
C ILE A 142 0.52 -21.71 17.27
N LEU A 143 1.39 -20.94 17.91
CA LEU A 143 2.44 -20.15 17.28
C LEU A 143 3.78 -20.90 17.17
N ASN A 144 3.86 -22.16 17.61
CA ASN A 144 5.09 -22.95 17.66
C ASN A 144 6.24 -22.22 18.40
N GLY A 145 5.93 -21.54 19.49
CA GLY A 145 6.90 -20.78 20.29
C GLY A 145 7.44 -19.50 19.65
N ARG A 146 6.88 -19.07 18.50
CA ARG A 146 7.28 -17.84 17.78
C ARG A 146 6.31 -16.69 18.08
N SER A 147 6.76 -15.46 17.87
CA SER A 147 5.85 -14.31 17.88
C SER A 147 5.05 -14.22 16.56
N ILE A 148 3.91 -13.52 16.60
CA ILE A 148 3.06 -13.32 15.39
C ILE A 148 3.80 -12.56 14.29
N SER A 149 4.82 -11.77 14.63
CA SER A 149 5.64 -11.05 13.67
C SER A 149 6.69 -11.92 12.95
N GLU A 150 6.97 -13.12 13.48
CA GLU A 150 7.96 -14.07 12.96
C GLU A 150 7.35 -15.14 12.05
N ILE A 151 6.03 -15.28 12.04
CA ILE A 151 5.34 -16.20 11.13
C ILE A 151 5.15 -15.55 9.75
N SER A 152 5.00 -16.37 8.72
CA SER A 152 4.66 -15.88 7.37
C SER A 152 3.19 -15.51 7.23
N GLY A 153 2.84 -14.71 6.21
CA GLY A 153 1.45 -14.42 5.89
C GLY A 153 0.63 -15.66 5.51
N LYS A 154 1.29 -16.70 4.97
CA LYS A 154 0.67 -18.00 4.68
C LYS A 154 0.35 -18.74 5.97
N GLU A 155 1.34 -18.91 6.85
CA GLU A 155 1.15 -19.53 8.16
C GLU A 155 0.08 -18.79 8.99
N ALA A 156 0.06 -17.45 8.92
CA ALA A 156 -0.98 -16.65 9.58
C ALA A 156 -2.38 -16.98 9.07
N SER A 157 -2.57 -17.21 7.77
CA SER A 157 -3.86 -17.65 7.20
C SER A 157 -4.25 -19.03 7.70
N GLU A 158 -3.34 -19.98 7.72
CA GLU A 158 -3.56 -21.35 8.22
C GLU A 158 -3.92 -21.34 9.73
N ILE A 159 -3.24 -20.52 10.51
CA ILE A 159 -3.53 -20.34 11.95
C ILE A 159 -4.94 -19.77 12.15
N ILE A 160 -5.33 -18.74 11.37
CA ILE A 160 -6.66 -18.14 11.47
C ILE A 160 -7.76 -19.16 11.12
N GLU A 161 -7.57 -20.00 10.11
CA GLU A 161 -8.53 -21.05 9.76
C GLU A 161 -8.64 -22.08 10.88
N ARG A 162 -7.50 -22.56 11.40
CA ARG A 162 -7.48 -23.50 12.53
C ARG A 162 -8.18 -22.95 13.76
N LEU A 163 -7.94 -21.68 14.11
CA LEU A 163 -8.61 -21.02 15.24
C LEU A 163 -10.12 -20.91 15.04
N LYS A 164 -10.59 -20.68 13.81
CA LYS A 164 -12.03 -20.65 13.48
C LYS A 164 -12.67 -22.04 13.61
N GLU A 165 -11.97 -23.11 13.24
CA GLU A 165 -12.44 -24.48 13.39
C GLU A 165 -12.55 -24.86 14.87
N MET A 166 -11.52 -24.60 15.67
CA MET A 166 -11.53 -24.81 17.13
C MET A 166 -12.72 -24.08 17.80
N ALA A 167 -13.00 -22.84 17.37
CA ALA A 167 -14.13 -22.08 17.90
C ALA A 167 -15.50 -22.63 17.50
N LYS A 168 -15.60 -23.47 16.45
CA LYS A 168 -16.85 -24.16 16.05
C LYS A 168 -17.04 -25.47 16.81
N GLU A 169 -15.97 -26.20 17.10
CA GLU A 169 -16.00 -27.47 17.84
C GLU A 169 -16.24 -27.28 19.35
N GLY A 170 -15.93 -26.10 19.88
CA GLY A 170 -16.16 -25.75 21.29
C GLY A 170 -17.55 -25.19 21.61
N LYS A 171 -18.49 -25.23 20.64
CA LYS A 171 -19.91 -24.88 20.79
C LYS A 171 -20.78 -26.12 20.68
#